data_c223200c6fbc6d19382d59145e6522cc
#
_entry.id   c223200c6fbc6d19382d59145e6522cc
#
_cell.length_a   1.000
_cell.length_b   1.000
_cell.length_c   1.000
_cell.angle_alpha   90.00
_cell.angle_beta   90.00
_cell.angle_gamma   90.00
#
_symmetry.space_group_name_H-M   'P 1'
#
loop_
_entity.id
_entity.type
_entity.pdbx_description
1 polymer ?
#
loop_
_entity_poly.entity_id
_entity_poly.type
_entity_poly.pdbx_seq_one_letter_code
_entity_poly.pdbx_strand_id
1 'polypeptide(L)'
;MAKGIIYLMTTVVSGLIKIGKTGNDQFENRMRFLESNGYANITGLKREFAIEVDGYDEKEKLIHDIFSKSRIVGTELFALDIEVAKSLLSSLDGKQIYPKDKSKKEVFKESTEEIKIKTEGGF
;
A
#
# COMPACT_ATOMS: atom_id res chain seq x y z
N MET A 1 -4.70 19.47 -10.32
CA MET A 1 -4.09 18.89 -9.12
C MET A 1 -3.11 17.81 -9.51
N ALA A 2 -2.02 17.70 -8.77
CA ALA A 2 -1.00 16.71 -9.08
C ALA A 2 -1.44 15.30 -8.73
N LYS A 3 -1.12 14.35 -9.60
CA LYS A 3 -1.26 12.93 -9.30
C LYS A 3 -0.04 12.45 -8.53
N GLY A 4 -0.28 11.59 -7.57
CA GLY A 4 0.78 10.95 -6.81
C GLY A 4 0.25 9.70 -6.15
N ILE A 5 1.10 9.04 -5.37
CA ILE A 5 0.79 7.76 -4.76
C ILE A 5 0.75 7.92 -3.24
N ILE A 6 -0.30 7.39 -2.64
CA ILE A 6 -0.40 7.20 -1.19
C ILE A 6 -0.17 5.71 -0.94
N TYR A 7 0.72 5.40 0.01
CA TYR A 7 1.10 4.01 0.27
C TYR A 7 1.01 3.64 1.74
N LEU A 8 0.79 2.36 1.98
CA LEU A 8 0.79 1.76 3.31
C LEU A 8 1.89 0.72 3.40
N MET A 9 2.60 0.71 4.51
CA MET A 9 3.62 -0.29 4.80
C MET A 9 3.41 -0.83 6.21
N THR A 10 3.59 -2.14 6.36
CA THR A 10 3.71 -2.75 7.68
C THR A 10 5.14 -2.59 8.18
N THR A 11 5.34 -2.79 9.47
CA THR A 11 6.66 -2.70 10.10
C THR A 11 6.95 -3.99 10.87
N VAL A 12 8.15 -4.08 11.42
CA VAL A 12 8.51 -5.20 12.30
C VAL A 12 7.62 -5.25 13.55
N VAL A 13 7.03 -4.11 13.93
CA VAL A 13 6.14 -4.04 15.09
C VAL A 13 4.71 -4.29 14.64
N SER A 14 4.09 -5.37 15.14
CA SER A 14 2.71 -5.69 14.85
C SER A 14 1.78 -4.55 15.30
N GLY A 15 0.87 -4.13 14.42
CA GLY A 15 -0.05 -3.04 14.72
C GLY A 15 0.53 -1.64 14.54
N LEU A 16 1.77 -1.53 14.09
CA LEU A 16 2.38 -0.25 13.75
C LEU A 16 2.62 -0.18 12.26
N ILE A 17 2.01 0.79 11.59
CA ILE A 17 2.06 0.92 10.13
C ILE A 17 2.54 2.31 9.73
N LYS A 18 3.02 2.43 8.49
CA LYS A 18 3.41 3.71 7.91
C LYS A 18 2.43 4.09 6.82
N ILE A 19 1.95 5.33 6.85
CA ILE A 19 1.13 5.92 5.79
C ILE A 19 1.90 7.09 5.22
N GLY A 20 2.28 6.99 3.95
CA GLY A 20 3.09 8.02 3.31
C GLY A 20 2.64 8.32 1.89
N LYS A 21 3.35 9.25 1.27
CA LYS A 21 3.09 9.65 -0.11
C LYS A 21 4.39 9.77 -0.89
N THR A 22 4.28 9.65 -2.21
CA THR A 22 5.42 9.83 -3.11
C THR A 22 4.91 10.18 -4.51
N GLY A 23 5.79 10.72 -5.35
CA GLY A 23 5.47 10.93 -6.76
C GLY A 23 5.40 9.61 -7.51
N ASN A 24 4.68 9.59 -8.63
CA ASN A 24 4.47 8.39 -9.43
C ASN A 24 5.78 7.74 -9.89
N ASP A 25 6.73 8.56 -10.31
CA ASP A 25 8.01 8.10 -10.85
C ASP A 25 9.01 7.71 -9.75
N GLN A 26 8.71 7.99 -8.48
CA GLN A 26 9.59 7.72 -7.35
C GLN A 26 9.12 6.55 -6.48
N PHE A 27 7.98 5.95 -6.80
CA PHE A 27 7.38 4.93 -5.94
C PHE A 27 8.30 3.75 -5.66
N GLU A 28 8.85 3.13 -6.69
CA GLU A 28 9.74 1.96 -6.51
C GLU A 28 11.00 2.32 -5.72
N ASN A 29 11.62 3.45 -6.04
CA ASN A 29 12.79 3.92 -5.31
C ASN A 29 12.47 4.15 -3.83
N ARG A 30 11.32 4.77 -3.56
CA ARG A 30 10.88 5.05 -2.19
C ARG A 30 10.61 3.76 -1.42
N MET A 31 9.93 2.79 -2.04
CA MET A 31 9.66 1.50 -1.41
C MET A 31 10.96 0.76 -1.08
N ARG A 32 11.87 0.67 -2.02
CA ARG A 32 13.17 0.00 -1.80
C ARG A 32 13.97 0.68 -0.72
N PHE A 33 13.99 2.01 -0.70
CA PHE A 33 14.70 2.77 0.32
C PHE A 33 14.16 2.45 1.72
N LEU A 34 12.84 2.51 1.89
CA LEU A 34 12.20 2.25 3.18
C LEU A 34 12.34 0.78 3.62
N GLU A 35 12.22 -0.14 2.67
CA GLU A 35 12.37 -1.57 2.94
C GLU A 35 13.80 -1.91 3.38
N SER A 36 14.80 -1.20 2.84
CA SER A 36 16.20 -1.42 3.17
C SER A 36 16.66 -0.69 4.43
N ASN A 37 16.20 0.55 4.62
CA ASN A 37 16.73 1.44 5.66
C ASN A 37 15.79 1.66 6.84
N GLY A 38 14.51 1.34 6.68
CA GLY A 38 13.52 1.60 7.71
C GLY A 38 13.08 3.06 7.76
N TYR A 39 12.33 3.40 8.79
CA TYR A 39 11.79 4.73 9.00
C TYR A 39 11.74 5.02 10.51
N ALA A 40 12.24 6.18 10.94
CA ALA A 40 12.21 6.61 12.35
C ALA A 40 12.72 5.52 13.31
N ASN A 41 13.83 4.88 12.96
CA ASN A 41 14.45 3.77 13.71
C ASN A 41 13.60 2.48 13.77
N ILE A 42 12.55 2.40 12.98
CA ILE A 42 11.75 1.18 12.85
C ILE A 42 12.17 0.46 11.56
N THR A 43 12.40 -0.83 11.64
CA THR A 43 12.83 -1.66 10.52
C THR A 43 11.73 -2.63 10.08
N GLY A 44 12.05 -3.45 9.08
CA GLY A 44 11.12 -4.47 8.60
C GLY A 44 9.92 -3.91 7.87
N LEU A 45 10.07 -2.74 7.25
CA LEU A 45 8.99 -2.17 6.46
C LEU A 45 8.76 -3.02 5.21
N LYS A 46 7.47 -3.30 4.96
CA LYS A 46 7.04 -4.02 3.77
C LYS A 46 5.85 -3.27 3.16
N ARG A 47 5.90 -3.09 1.85
CA ARG A 47 4.77 -2.48 1.15
C ARG A 47 3.53 -3.38 1.25
N GLU A 48 2.40 -2.78 1.55
CA GLU A 48 1.15 -3.51 1.72
C GLU A 48 0.08 -3.06 0.74
N PHE A 49 0.01 -1.76 0.47
CA PHE A 49 -0.98 -1.18 -0.43
C PHE A 49 -0.49 0.16 -0.96
N ALA A 50 -0.83 0.48 -2.19
CA ALA A 50 -0.55 1.79 -2.77
C ALA A 50 -1.59 2.14 -3.82
N ILE A 51 -1.99 3.41 -3.85
CA ILE A 51 -3.00 3.91 -4.77
C ILE A 51 -2.56 5.25 -5.35
N GLU A 52 -2.70 5.39 -6.68
CA GLU A 52 -2.45 6.65 -7.37
C GLU A 52 -3.74 7.48 -7.35
N VAL A 53 -3.66 8.70 -6.89
CA VAL A 53 -4.82 9.59 -6.76
C VAL A 53 -4.48 10.99 -7.23
N ASP A 54 -5.50 11.75 -7.62
CA ASP A 54 -5.38 13.19 -7.84
C ASP A 54 -5.36 13.90 -6.49
N GLY A 55 -4.59 14.99 -6.38
CA GLY A 55 -4.51 15.74 -5.14
C GLY A 55 -3.95 14.92 -3.99
N TYR A 56 -2.88 14.19 -4.25
CA TYR A 56 -2.34 13.24 -3.27
C TYR A 56 -1.85 13.90 -1.98
N ASP A 57 -1.41 15.16 -2.03
CA ASP A 57 -1.01 15.91 -0.84
C ASP A 57 -2.20 16.11 0.10
N GLU A 58 -3.31 16.60 -0.44
CA GLU A 58 -4.53 16.86 0.35
C GLU A 58 -5.15 15.55 0.86
N LYS A 59 -5.11 14.50 0.05
CA LYS A 59 -5.67 13.21 0.43
C LYS A 59 -4.84 12.53 1.51
N GLU A 60 -3.51 12.61 1.43
CA GLU A 60 -2.65 12.09 2.52
C GLU A 60 -2.92 12.84 3.82
N LYS A 61 -3.01 14.17 3.75
CA LYS A 61 -3.33 14.97 4.93
C LYS A 61 -4.68 14.58 5.52
N LEU A 62 -5.67 14.38 4.69
CA LEU A 62 -7.00 13.95 5.13
C LEU A 62 -6.92 12.60 5.86
N ILE A 63 -6.19 11.64 5.30
CA ILE A 63 -6.01 10.32 5.91
C ILE A 63 -5.29 10.45 7.25
N HIS A 64 -4.23 11.25 7.33
CA HIS A 64 -3.52 11.52 8.58
C HIS A 64 -4.45 12.15 9.62
N ASP A 65 -5.33 13.05 9.20
CA ASP A 65 -6.31 13.70 10.10
C ASP A 65 -7.35 12.69 10.61
N ILE A 66 -7.84 11.82 9.72
CA ILE A 66 -8.82 10.78 10.10
C ILE A 66 -8.24 9.86 11.17
N PHE A 67 -6.99 9.47 11.04
CA PHE A 67 -6.32 8.56 11.97
C PHE A 67 -5.43 9.28 12.98
N SER A 68 -5.65 10.57 13.20
CA SER A 68 -4.74 11.40 14.01
C SER A 68 -4.55 10.88 15.44
N LYS A 69 -5.59 10.27 16.03
CA LYS A 69 -5.51 9.71 17.39
C LYS A 69 -4.58 8.50 17.47
N SER A 70 -4.34 7.83 16.35
CA SER A 70 -3.46 6.65 16.28
C SER A 70 -2.05 7.03 15.88
N ARG A 71 -1.81 8.27 15.47
CA ARG A 71 -0.53 8.71 14.93
C ARG A 71 0.52 8.85 16.05
N ILE A 72 1.72 8.34 15.78
CA ILE A 72 2.87 8.58 16.62
C ILE A 72 3.37 10.00 16.31
N VAL A 73 3.40 10.85 17.33
CA VAL A 73 3.68 12.28 17.18
C VAL A 73 4.99 12.52 16.42
N GLY A 74 4.91 13.41 15.42
CA GLY A 74 6.07 13.80 14.63
C GLY A 74 6.50 12.79 13.57
N THR A 75 5.71 11.76 13.32
CA THR A 75 6.03 10.73 12.34
C THR A 75 4.86 10.44 11.40
N GLU A 76 5.12 9.60 10.40
CA GLU A 76 4.07 9.03 9.54
C GLU A 76 3.70 7.59 9.99
N LEU A 77 3.98 7.27 11.25
CA LEU A 77 3.65 5.97 11.83
C LEU A 77 2.34 6.05 12.60
N PHE A 78 1.55 4.98 12.52
CA PHE A 78 0.22 4.90 13.11
C PHE A 78 0.06 3.58 13.85
N ALA A 79 -0.40 3.63 15.08
CA ALA A 79 -0.77 2.44 15.86
C ALA A 79 -2.19 2.04 15.43
N LEU A 80 -2.30 1.32 14.32
CA LEU A 80 -3.55 1.10 13.62
C LEU A 80 -3.48 -0.24 12.87
N ASP A 81 -4.61 -0.94 12.83
CA ASP A 81 -4.74 -2.16 12.05
C ASP A 81 -4.60 -1.83 10.55
N ILE A 82 -3.73 -2.56 9.87
CA ILE A 82 -3.47 -2.35 8.45
C ILE A 82 -4.74 -2.52 7.59
N GLU A 83 -5.63 -3.41 7.97
CA GLU A 83 -6.86 -3.65 7.21
C GLU A 83 -7.82 -2.47 7.28
N VAL A 84 -7.86 -1.76 8.40
CA VAL A 84 -8.66 -0.53 8.54
C VAL A 84 -8.12 0.54 7.59
N ALA A 85 -6.81 0.75 7.57
CA ALA A 85 -6.18 1.72 6.69
C ALA A 85 -6.37 1.33 5.22
N LYS A 86 -6.20 0.05 4.88
CA LYS A 86 -6.43 -0.46 3.51
C LYS A 86 -7.85 -0.20 3.04
N SER A 87 -8.83 -0.45 3.91
CA SER A 87 -10.24 -0.21 3.58
C SER A 87 -10.50 1.24 3.24
N LEU A 88 -9.93 2.16 4.01
CA LEU A 88 -10.08 3.59 3.72
C LEU A 88 -9.43 3.96 2.39
N LEU A 89 -8.18 3.54 2.16
CA LEU A 89 -7.48 3.86 0.93
C LEU A 89 -8.18 3.24 -0.28
N SER A 90 -8.71 2.03 -0.16
CA SER A 90 -9.43 1.35 -1.25
C SER A 90 -10.70 2.11 -1.65
N SER A 91 -11.25 2.90 -0.74
CA SER A 91 -12.46 3.68 -1.01
C SER A 91 -12.17 4.97 -1.79
N LEU A 92 -10.91 5.37 -1.90
CA LEU A 92 -10.53 6.55 -2.66
C LEU A 92 -10.69 6.31 -4.15
N ASP A 93 -11.04 7.38 -4.87
CA ASP A 93 -11.12 7.34 -6.32
C ASP A 93 -9.70 7.43 -6.90
N GLY A 94 -9.20 6.32 -7.41
CA GLY A 94 -7.85 6.25 -7.91
C GLY A 94 -7.51 4.89 -8.49
N LYS A 95 -6.25 4.73 -8.87
CA LYS A 95 -5.75 3.49 -9.47
C LYS A 95 -4.86 2.76 -8.49
N GLN A 96 -5.23 1.52 -8.15
CA GLN A 96 -4.40 0.69 -7.28
C GLN A 96 -3.08 0.34 -7.97
N ILE A 97 -1.98 0.65 -7.30
CA ILE A 97 -0.62 0.42 -7.82
C ILE A 97 -0.04 -0.87 -7.21
N TYR A 98 -0.32 -1.12 -5.92
CA TYR A 98 0.20 -2.30 -5.23
C TYR A 98 -0.82 -2.80 -4.20
N PRO A 99 -1.04 -4.11 -4.08
CA PRO A 99 -0.62 -5.11 -5.07
C PRO A 99 -1.23 -4.78 -6.44
N LYS A 100 -0.57 -5.23 -7.50
CA LYS A 100 -1.01 -4.89 -8.85
C LYS A 100 -2.47 -5.29 -9.04
N ASP A 101 -3.28 -4.31 -9.46
CA ASP A 101 -4.69 -4.55 -9.72
C ASP A 101 -4.83 -5.33 -11.02
N LYS A 102 -5.48 -6.49 -10.94
CA LYS A 102 -5.66 -7.38 -12.10
C LYS A 102 -7.04 -7.19 -12.70
N SER A 103 -7.09 -7.08 -14.02
CA SER A 103 -8.37 -7.08 -14.72
C SER A 103 -9.06 -8.43 -14.55
N LYS A 104 -10.39 -8.46 -14.72
CA LYS A 104 -11.16 -9.70 -14.67
C LYS A 104 -10.62 -10.73 -15.65
N LYS A 105 -10.16 -10.28 -16.81
CA LYS A 105 -9.59 -11.15 -17.85
C LYS A 105 -8.30 -11.81 -17.37
N GLU A 106 -7.41 -11.06 -16.71
CA GLU A 106 -6.16 -11.60 -16.17
C GLU A 106 -6.42 -12.62 -15.06
N VAL A 107 -7.35 -12.32 -14.16
CA VAL A 107 -7.73 -13.24 -13.07
C VAL A 107 -8.28 -14.54 -13.65
N PHE A 108 -9.16 -14.46 -14.63
CA PHE A 108 -9.72 -15.63 -15.30
C PHE A 108 -8.64 -16.48 -15.96
N LYS A 109 -7.71 -15.85 -16.67
CA LYS A 109 -6.60 -16.52 -17.34
C LYS A 109 -5.72 -17.27 -16.33
N GLU A 110 -5.35 -16.62 -15.23
CA GLU A 110 -4.55 -17.26 -14.19
C GLU A 110 -5.25 -18.48 -13.58
N SER A 111 -6.53 -18.36 -13.27
CA SER A 111 -7.32 -19.46 -12.73
C SER A 111 -7.39 -20.63 -13.69
N THR A 112 -7.55 -20.36 -14.97
CA THR A 112 -7.58 -21.38 -16.03
C THR A 112 -6.22 -22.09 -16.13
N GLU A 113 -5.14 -21.34 -16.09
CA GLU A 113 -3.79 -21.91 -16.14
C GLU A 113 -3.50 -22.78 -14.93
N GLU A 114 -3.89 -22.36 -13.73
CA GLU A 114 -3.74 -23.15 -12.51
C GLU A 114 -4.48 -24.48 -12.60
N ILE A 115 -5.72 -24.46 -13.06
CA ILE A 115 -6.54 -25.67 -13.24
C ILE A 115 -5.87 -26.61 -14.23
N LYS A 116 -5.38 -26.06 -15.34
CA LYS A 116 -4.70 -26.83 -16.38
C LYS A 116 -3.43 -27.50 -15.83
N ILE A 117 -2.61 -26.77 -15.09
CA ILE A 117 -1.40 -27.30 -14.48
C ILE A 117 -1.72 -28.43 -13.51
N LYS A 118 -2.71 -28.27 -12.67
CA LYS A 118 -3.15 -29.30 -11.72
C LYS A 118 -3.63 -30.56 -12.45
N THR A 119 -4.37 -30.40 -13.51
CA THR A 119 -4.87 -31.53 -14.30
C THR A 119 -3.72 -32.29 -14.97
N GLU A 120 -2.77 -31.58 -15.55
CA GLU A 120 -1.62 -32.19 -16.23
C GLU A 120 -0.62 -32.78 -15.23
N GLY A 121 -0.39 -32.11 -14.12
CA GLY A 121 0.61 -32.55 -13.14
C GLY A 121 0.10 -33.51 -12.09
N GLY A 122 -1.21 -33.60 -11.91
CA GLY A 122 -1.84 -34.43 -10.88
C GLY A 122 -2.24 -35.82 -11.33
N PHE A 123 -2.04 -36.11 -12.59
CA PHE A 123 -2.46 -37.41 -13.16
C PHE A 123 -1.35 -38.15 -13.83
#